data_a70b07877fd493d1220de52a0915dcf9
#
_entry.id   a70b07877fd493d1220de52a0915dcf9
#
_cell.length_a   1.000
_cell.length_b   1.000
_cell.length_c   1.000
_cell.angle_alpha   90.00
_cell.angle_beta   90.00
_cell.angle_gamma   90.00
#
_symmetry.space_group_name_H-M   'P 1'
#
loop_
_entity.id
_entity.type
_entity.pdbx_description
1 polymer ?
#
loop_
_entity_poly.entity_id
_entity_poly.type
_entity_poly.pdbx_seq_one_letter_code
_entity_poly.pdbx_strand_id
1 'polypeptide(L)' 'MRYLSSNDVAEILGINISTLKRWTDSGVIECSRTAGGHRKFTMQHVRDYYKNQSVAGKNNDL' A
#
# COMPACT_ATOMS: atom_id res chain seq x y z
N MET A 1 -10.32 -4.40 14.99
CA MET A 1 -9.46 -3.82 13.97
C MET A 1 -9.66 -4.51 12.63
N ARG A 2 -9.70 -3.74 11.58
CA ARG A 2 -10.02 -4.28 10.29
C ARG A 2 -8.80 -4.32 9.40
N TYR A 3 -8.59 -5.47 8.76
CA TYR A 3 -7.48 -5.62 7.83
C TYR A 3 -8.01 -5.76 6.42
N LEU A 4 -7.17 -5.31 5.47
CA LEU A 4 -7.45 -5.44 4.06
C LEU A 4 -6.51 -6.48 3.48
N SER A 5 -6.99 -7.24 2.51
CA SER A 5 -6.14 -8.19 1.81
C SER A 5 -5.36 -7.49 0.73
N SER A 6 -4.37 -8.18 0.16
CA SER A 6 -3.63 -7.64 -0.96
C SER A 6 -4.55 -7.33 -2.13
N ASN A 7 -5.51 -8.20 -2.37
CA ASN A 7 -6.46 -7.96 -3.45
C ASN A 7 -7.27 -6.69 -3.23
N ASP A 8 -7.70 -6.49 -1.98
CA ASP A 8 -8.46 -5.29 -1.64
C ASP A 8 -7.65 -4.03 -1.91
N VAL A 9 -6.41 -4.03 -1.49
CA VAL A 9 -5.57 -2.86 -1.65
C VAL A 9 -5.22 -2.63 -3.11
N ALA A 10 -4.93 -3.69 -3.84
CA ALA A 10 -4.64 -3.56 -5.26
C ALA A 10 -5.83 -2.93 -5.98
N GLU A 11 -7.03 -3.32 -5.60
CA GLU A 11 -8.23 -2.79 -6.20
C GLU A 11 -8.42 -1.32 -5.82
N ILE A 12 -8.22 -0.99 -4.57
CA ILE A 12 -8.32 0.39 -4.10
C ILE A 12 -7.34 1.29 -4.84
N LEU A 13 -6.12 0.82 -5.04
CA LEU A 13 -5.08 1.61 -5.68
C LEU A 13 -5.16 1.56 -7.20
N GLY A 14 -5.94 0.66 -7.75
CA GLY A 14 -6.07 0.53 -9.20
C GLY A 14 -4.84 -0.07 -9.84
N ILE A 15 -4.18 -0.99 -9.18
CA ILE A 15 -2.96 -1.64 -9.70
C ILE A 15 -3.13 -3.14 -9.67
N ASN A 16 -2.22 -3.84 -10.34
CA ASN A 16 -2.19 -5.29 -10.33
C ASN A 16 -1.64 -5.80 -9.02
N ILE A 17 -2.03 -7.02 -8.66
CA ILE A 17 -1.56 -7.65 -7.45
C ILE A 17 -0.03 -7.83 -7.49
N SER A 18 0.51 -8.15 -8.63
CA SER A 18 1.97 -8.31 -8.73
C SER A 18 2.70 -6.99 -8.55
N THR A 19 2.12 -5.91 -9.01
CA THR A 19 2.68 -4.58 -8.78
C THR A 19 2.66 -4.26 -7.30
N LEU A 20 1.56 -4.59 -6.63
CA LEU A 20 1.45 -4.34 -5.20
C LEU A 20 2.52 -5.11 -4.43
N LYS A 21 2.73 -6.37 -4.81
CA LYS A 21 3.76 -7.18 -4.15
C LYS A 21 5.12 -6.53 -4.29
N ARG A 22 5.44 -6.06 -5.47
CA ARG A 22 6.73 -5.40 -5.70
C ARG A 22 6.83 -4.13 -4.87
N TRP A 23 5.75 -3.40 -4.77
CA TRP A 23 5.73 -2.17 -3.98
C TRP A 23 5.96 -2.43 -2.50
N THR A 24 5.40 -3.52 -1.98
CA THR A 24 5.64 -3.86 -0.58
C THR A 24 7.08 -4.31 -0.37
N ASP A 25 7.64 -5.03 -1.33
CA ASP A 25 9.02 -5.50 -1.22
C ASP A 25 10.02 -4.36 -1.30
N SER A 26 9.72 -3.35 -2.08
CA SER A 26 10.63 -2.21 -2.25
C SER A 26 10.38 -1.09 -1.25
N GLY A 27 9.34 -1.21 -0.43
CA GLY A 27 9.08 -0.20 0.58
C GLY A 27 8.21 0.95 0.12
N VAL A 28 7.64 0.87 -1.07
CA VAL A 28 6.75 1.93 -1.57
C VAL A 28 5.50 2.00 -0.70
N ILE A 29 4.99 0.84 -0.29
CA ILE A 29 3.85 0.79 0.60
C ILE A 29 4.15 -0.25 1.68
N GLU A 30 3.76 0.05 2.90
CA GLU A 30 4.01 -0.85 4.01
C GLU A 30 2.89 -1.83 4.19
N CYS A 31 3.20 -2.95 4.77
CA CYS A 31 2.19 -3.95 5.09
C CYS A 31 2.66 -4.75 6.30
N SER A 32 1.71 -5.44 6.92
CA SER A 32 2.02 -6.38 7.97
C SER A 32 2.02 -7.77 7.38
N ARG A 33 2.69 -8.69 8.03
CA ARG A 33 2.72 -10.08 7.59
C ARG A 33 2.20 -10.97 8.68
N THR A 34 1.45 -11.99 8.30
CA THR A 34 0.96 -12.97 9.27
C THR A 34 2.02 -14.06 9.43
N ALA A 35 1.78 -14.95 10.38
CA ALA A 35 2.66 -16.07 10.62
C ALA A 35 2.80 -16.95 9.38
N GLY A 36 1.77 -17.00 8.55
CA GLY A 36 1.82 -17.78 7.33
C GLY A 36 2.46 -17.06 6.15
N GLY A 37 2.96 -15.86 6.36
CA GLY A 37 3.62 -15.11 5.31
C GLY A 37 2.69 -14.31 4.42
N HIS A 38 1.41 -14.26 4.77
CA HIS A 38 0.45 -13.48 3.98
C HIS A 38 0.56 -12.01 4.33
N ARG A 39 0.38 -11.16 3.34
CA ARG A 39 0.39 -9.73 3.55
C ARG A 39 -0.97 -9.24 4.00
N LYS A 40 -0.98 -8.40 5.00
CA LYS A 40 -2.20 -7.76 5.49
C LYS A 40 -1.96 -6.26 5.51
N PHE A 41 -2.99 -5.53 5.18
CA PHE A 41 -2.90 -4.07 5.15
C PHE A 41 -3.95 -3.47 6.05
N THR A 42 -3.66 -2.30 6.59
CA THR A 42 -4.64 -1.52 7.33
C THR A 42 -4.95 -0.28 6.50
N MET A 43 -6.03 0.39 6.84
CA MET A 43 -6.31 1.66 6.17
C MET A 43 -5.18 2.65 6.40
N GLN A 44 -4.49 2.52 7.52
CA GLN A 44 -3.37 3.40 7.80
C GLN A 44 -2.25 3.22 6.77
N HIS A 45 -1.97 1.98 6.38
CA HIS A 45 -0.98 1.72 5.35
C HIS A 45 -1.35 2.39 4.04
N VAL A 46 -2.62 2.32 3.67
CA VAL A 46 -3.10 2.94 2.44
C VAL A 46 -3.01 4.45 2.54
N ARG A 47 -3.38 5.00 3.68
CA ARG A 47 -3.32 6.44 3.89
C ARG A 47 -1.90 6.95 3.85
N ASP A 48 -0.98 6.21 4.45
CA ASP A 48 0.43 6.59 4.44
C ASP A 48 0.97 6.59 3.02
N TYR A 49 0.55 5.62 2.22
CA TYR A 49 0.96 5.57 0.82
C TYR A 49 0.47 6.83 0.09
N TYR A 50 -0.80 7.16 0.25
CA TYR A 50 -1.35 8.35 -0.40
C TYR A 50 -0.69 9.62 0.09
N LYS A 51 -0.41 9.67 1.37
CA LYS A 51 0.22 10.83 1.94
C LYS A 51 1.60 11.06 1.34
N ASN A 52 2.36 10.00 1.20
CA ASN A 52 3.68 10.08 0.61
C ASN A 52 3.60 10.49 -0.85
N GLN A 53 2.63 9.97 -1.58
CA GLN A 53 2.43 10.34 -2.97
C GLN A 53 2.03 11.80 -3.08
N SER A 54 1.18 12.24 -2.21
CA SER A 54 0.73 13.61 -2.22
C SER A 54 1.86 14.58 -1.97
N VAL A 55 2.73 14.23 -1.05
CA VAL A 55 3.88 15.07 -0.76
C VAL A 55 4.75 15.19 -1.99
N ALA A 56 5.00 14.06 -2.63
CA ALA A 56 5.80 14.08 -3.85
C ALA A 56 5.12 14.89 -4.94
N GLY A 57 3.82 14.75 -5.07
CA GLY A 57 3.08 15.48 -6.06
C GLY A 57 3.04 16.95 -5.75
N LYS A 58 2.92 17.29 -4.51
CA LYS A 58 2.86 18.66 -4.14
C LYS A 58 4.10 19.43 -4.43
N ASN A 59 5.21 18.79 -4.28
CA ASN A 59 6.46 19.44 -4.58
C ASN A 59 6.47 19.91 -6.01
N ASN A 60 5.79 19.22 -6.86
CA ASN A 60 5.74 19.60 -8.25
C ASN A 60 4.82 20.74 -8.49
N ASP A 61 3.81 20.85 -7.70
CA ASP A 61 2.81 21.86 -7.93
C ASP A 61 3.28 23.22 -7.62
N LEU A 62 4.22 23.29 -6.79
CA LEU A 62 4.68 24.57 -6.36
C LEU A 62 5.90 24.98 -7.09
#